data_05e6a4c36225eb5a1f8c6148180b0e24
#
_entry.id   05e6a4c36225eb5a1f8c6148180b0e24
#
_cell.length_a   1.000
_cell.length_b   1.000
_cell.length_c   1.000
_cell.angle_alpha   90.00
_cell.angle_beta   90.00
_cell.angle_gamma   90.00
#
_symmetry.space_group_name_H-M   'P 1'
#
loop_
_entity.id
_entity.type
_entity.pdbx_description
1 polymer ?
#
loop_
_entity_poly.entity_id
_entity_poly.type
_entity_poly.pdbx_seq_one_letter_code
_entity_poly.pdbx_strand_id
1 'polypeptide(L)'
;MIKVTDLSKNFGELKALDKVSFSVPKGSIFGLVGANGAGKSTLMRIIAGIYTADDGSVLINDEPVYDNPAAKTHLVFVPDRMHLTGGGATIERMANFYASCYPKFSFEKCDALLNIFKLEKKRRVRSLSKGMVRQVQTVLALSCNADILLFDETFDGLDPIARNIAKRLIYRDMCDFGSTVILTSHSLRELEDTCDRFAMLYQGKIVFQNDLADAKSQLFKVQLAFARKVTPEDFKDVELLSFTKQGSIVYVLVRGEAAETSAKIEALKPLIMDMLPLSIEEVFTYELSSLGYNFDEIK
;
A
#
# COMPACT_ATOMS: atom_id res chain seq x y z
N MET A 1 8.72 -0.24 15.24
CA MET A 1 7.68 -1.23 14.90
C MET A 1 6.33 -0.63 15.23
N ILE A 2 5.34 -0.77 14.34
CA ILE A 2 3.95 -0.37 14.60
C ILE A 2 3.16 -1.63 14.88
N LYS A 3 2.39 -1.65 15.96
CA LYS A 3 1.54 -2.78 16.33
C LYS A 3 0.10 -2.31 16.52
N VAL A 4 -0.82 -2.87 15.77
CA VAL A 4 -2.26 -2.63 15.87
C VAL A 4 -2.89 -3.92 16.38
N THR A 5 -3.70 -3.84 17.44
CA THR A 5 -4.29 -5.03 18.10
C THR A 5 -5.77 -4.80 18.34
N ASP A 6 -6.62 -5.63 17.75
CA ASP A 6 -8.08 -5.70 17.88
C ASP A 6 -8.80 -4.33 17.79
N LEU A 7 -8.27 -3.47 16.90
CA LEU A 7 -8.67 -2.09 16.78
C LEU A 7 -10.08 -1.96 16.21
N SER A 8 -10.97 -1.32 16.94
CA SER A 8 -12.34 -1.06 16.52
C SER A 8 -12.67 0.43 16.60
N LYS A 9 -13.46 0.92 15.63
CA LYS A 9 -13.92 2.31 15.57
C LYS A 9 -15.30 2.43 14.96
N ASN A 10 -16.19 3.13 15.67
CA ASN A 10 -17.53 3.43 15.21
C ASN A 10 -17.73 4.94 15.06
N PHE A 11 -18.54 5.34 14.10
CA PHE A 11 -19.06 6.69 13.93
C PHE A 11 -20.60 6.63 13.91
N GLY A 12 -21.20 6.80 15.07
CA GLY A 12 -22.63 6.50 15.23
C GLY A 12 -22.91 5.01 14.95
N GLU A 13 -23.79 4.72 14.02
CA GLU A 13 -24.13 3.35 13.61
C GLU A 13 -23.10 2.73 12.63
N LEU A 14 -22.26 3.56 12.03
CA LEU A 14 -21.24 3.08 11.07
C LEU A 14 -20.05 2.49 11.79
N LYS A 15 -19.83 1.19 11.64
CA LYS A 15 -18.64 0.50 12.10
C LYS A 15 -17.52 0.68 11.05
N ALA A 16 -16.64 1.64 11.27
CA ALA A 16 -15.58 1.98 10.33
C ALA A 16 -14.39 1.02 10.41
N LEU A 17 -14.12 0.44 11.60
CA LEU A 17 -13.10 -0.59 11.82
C LEU A 17 -13.67 -1.63 12.79
N ASP A 18 -13.37 -2.92 12.51
CA ASP A 18 -13.87 -4.06 13.27
C ASP A 18 -12.72 -5.05 13.56
N LYS A 19 -12.16 -4.98 14.78
CA LYS A 19 -11.08 -5.86 15.29
C LYS A 19 -9.90 -5.99 14.34
N VAL A 20 -9.43 -4.86 13.83
CA VAL A 20 -8.27 -4.80 12.93
C VAL A 20 -6.99 -5.09 13.72
N SER A 21 -6.22 -6.09 13.28
CA SER A 21 -4.93 -6.46 13.88
C SER A 21 -3.87 -6.68 12.81
N PHE A 22 -2.72 -6.01 12.93
CA PHE A 22 -1.54 -6.21 12.10
C PHE A 22 -0.30 -5.59 12.73
N SER A 23 0.87 -5.92 12.19
CA SER A 23 2.13 -5.32 12.60
C SER A 23 2.96 -4.88 11.40
N VAL A 24 3.65 -3.73 11.56
CA VAL A 24 4.58 -3.21 10.56
C VAL A 24 5.98 -3.22 11.16
N PRO A 25 6.91 -4.02 10.61
CA PRO A 25 8.30 -4.04 11.05
C PRO A 25 8.97 -2.68 10.86
N LYS A 26 10.00 -2.42 11.68
CA LYS A 26 10.82 -1.23 11.50
C LYS A 26 11.61 -1.31 10.19
N GLY A 27 11.70 -0.20 9.47
CA GLY A 27 12.45 -0.13 8.22
C GLY A 27 11.81 -0.93 7.08
N SER A 28 10.47 -0.98 7.00
CA SER A 28 9.72 -1.61 5.92
C SER A 28 8.70 -0.66 5.32
N ILE A 29 8.28 -0.94 4.10
CA ILE A 29 7.18 -0.24 3.43
C ILE A 29 5.97 -1.16 3.41
N PHE A 30 4.92 -0.74 4.12
CA PHE A 30 3.66 -1.49 4.26
C PHE A 30 2.56 -0.86 3.41
N GLY A 31 1.95 -1.64 2.55
CA GLY A 31 0.80 -1.25 1.73
C GLY A 31 -0.52 -1.60 2.39
N LEU A 32 -1.40 -0.62 2.58
CA LEU A 32 -2.77 -0.84 3.02
C LEU A 32 -3.72 -0.57 1.85
N VAL A 33 -4.31 -1.62 1.30
CA VAL A 33 -5.19 -1.55 0.15
C VAL A 33 -6.64 -1.73 0.56
N GLY A 34 -7.54 -1.13 -0.20
CA GLY A 34 -8.98 -1.31 -0.02
C GLY A 34 -9.78 -0.29 -0.80
N ALA A 35 -11.03 -0.60 -1.08
CA ALA A 35 -11.95 0.31 -1.76
C ALA A 35 -12.17 1.61 -0.96
N ASN A 36 -12.75 2.61 -1.62
CA ASN A 36 -13.15 3.83 -0.94
C ASN A 36 -14.22 3.49 0.12
N GLY A 37 -14.05 4.04 1.32
CA GLY A 37 -14.94 3.71 2.45
C GLY A 37 -14.55 2.45 3.23
N ALA A 38 -13.52 1.70 2.84
CA ALA A 38 -13.10 0.49 3.56
C ALA A 38 -12.57 0.73 4.98
N GLY A 39 -12.26 2.00 5.34
CA GLY A 39 -11.73 2.36 6.67
C GLY A 39 -10.25 2.79 6.68
N LYS A 40 -9.55 2.79 5.53
CA LYS A 40 -8.10 3.12 5.43
C LYS A 40 -7.74 4.43 6.11
N SER A 41 -8.38 5.54 5.72
CA SER A 41 -8.08 6.86 6.29
C SER A 41 -8.44 6.96 7.78
N THR A 42 -9.46 6.22 8.24
CA THR A 42 -9.80 6.13 9.68
C THR A 42 -8.67 5.42 10.43
N LEU A 43 -8.20 4.29 9.92
CA LEU A 43 -7.09 3.55 10.50
C LEU A 43 -5.82 4.38 10.54
N MET A 44 -5.47 5.06 9.43
CA MET A 44 -4.31 5.95 9.38
C MET A 44 -4.38 7.08 10.41
N ARG A 45 -5.56 7.69 10.61
CA ARG A 45 -5.75 8.75 11.61
C ARG A 45 -5.65 8.24 13.05
N ILE A 46 -6.04 6.99 13.31
CA ILE A 46 -5.84 6.38 14.63
C ILE A 46 -4.36 6.07 14.85
N ILE A 47 -3.66 5.51 13.86
CA ILE A 47 -2.21 5.28 13.94
C ILE A 47 -1.44 6.60 14.12
N ALA A 48 -1.91 7.69 13.51
CA ALA A 48 -1.35 9.02 13.68
C ALA A 48 -1.72 9.68 15.04
N GLY A 49 -2.53 9.02 15.88
CA GLY A 49 -3.01 9.58 17.14
C GLY A 49 -3.91 10.80 16.98
N ILE A 50 -4.62 10.92 15.85
CA ILE A 50 -5.61 11.98 15.58
C ILE A 50 -6.98 11.56 16.10
N TYR A 51 -7.34 10.27 15.90
CA TYR A 51 -8.56 9.68 16.43
C TYR A 51 -8.22 8.67 17.54
N THR A 52 -9.12 8.54 18.50
CA THR A 52 -9.12 7.44 19.46
C THR A 52 -9.81 6.23 18.87
N ALA A 53 -9.31 5.05 19.18
CA ALA A 53 -10.06 3.81 19.00
C ALA A 53 -11.18 3.73 20.05
N ASP A 54 -12.23 2.97 19.74
CA ASP A 54 -13.27 2.65 20.73
C ASP A 54 -12.89 1.37 21.48
N ASP A 55 -12.12 0.47 20.85
CA ASP A 55 -11.55 -0.73 21.45
C ASP A 55 -10.23 -1.10 20.76
N GLY A 56 -9.40 -1.89 21.43
CA GLY A 56 -8.07 -2.27 20.96
C GLY A 56 -7.01 -1.20 21.22
N SER A 57 -5.84 -1.37 20.59
CA SER A 57 -4.69 -0.48 20.82
C SER A 57 -3.80 -0.32 19.59
N VAL A 58 -3.11 0.84 19.55
CA VAL A 58 -2.03 1.12 18.62
C VAL A 58 -0.78 1.49 19.41
N LEU A 59 0.29 0.74 19.20
CA LEU A 59 1.60 1.01 19.78
C LEU A 59 2.62 1.31 18.68
N ILE A 60 3.44 2.31 18.93
CA ILE A 60 4.60 2.66 18.13
C ILE A 60 5.85 2.52 18.99
N ASN A 61 6.74 1.58 18.64
CA ASN A 61 7.90 1.22 19.46
C ASN A 61 7.50 0.92 20.92
N ASP A 62 6.40 0.16 21.09
CA ASP A 62 5.80 -0.26 22.35
C ASP A 62 5.19 0.88 23.19
N GLU A 63 5.07 2.09 22.66
CA GLU A 63 4.44 3.23 23.30
C GLU A 63 3.13 3.62 22.59
N PRO A 64 2.08 4.05 23.36
CA PRO A 64 0.86 4.56 22.77
C PRO A 64 1.12 5.91 22.08
N VAL A 65 0.50 6.12 20.91
CA VAL A 65 0.68 7.37 20.14
C VAL A 65 -0.36 8.43 20.48
N TYR A 66 -1.55 8.02 20.91
CA TYR A 66 -2.61 8.95 21.27
C TYR A 66 -2.23 9.73 22.55
N ASP A 67 -2.44 11.05 22.52
CA ASP A 67 -2.07 11.97 23.61
C ASP A 67 -0.60 11.87 24.07
N ASN A 68 0.29 11.50 23.15
CA ASN A 68 1.74 11.39 23.40
C ASN A 68 2.52 12.30 22.44
N PRO A 69 2.80 13.56 22.81
CA PRO A 69 3.53 14.52 21.96
C PRO A 69 4.93 14.02 21.57
N ALA A 70 5.62 13.31 22.47
CA ALA A 70 6.96 12.78 22.19
C ALA A 70 6.92 11.75 21.06
N ALA A 71 5.98 10.79 21.10
CA ALA A 71 5.79 9.81 20.02
C ALA A 71 5.44 10.49 18.69
N LYS A 72 4.66 11.58 18.71
CA LYS A 72 4.26 12.30 17.49
C LYS A 72 5.40 13.03 16.80
N THR A 73 6.47 13.39 17.49
CA THR A 73 7.66 14.00 16.84
C THR A 73 8.40 13.02 15.92
N HIS A 74 8.19 11.72 16.12
CA HIS A 74 8.78 10.65 15.33
C HIS A 74 7.91 10.20 14.16
N LEU A 75 6.71 10.80 13.99
CA LEU A 75 5.72 10.38 13.01
C LEU A 75 5.24 11.55 12.17
N VAL A 76 5.26 11.38 10.85
CA VAL A 76 4.61 12.32 9.92
C VAL A 76 3.42 11.65 9.26
N PHE A 77 2.28 12.32 9.28
CA PHE A 77 1.08 11.89 8.57
C PHE A 77 0.74 12.86 7.43
N VAL A 78 0.66 12.31 6.24
CA VAL A 78 0.23 13.01 5.02
C VAL A 78 -1.18 12.52 4.66
N PRO A 79 -2.23 13.30 4.97
CA PRO A 79 -3.61 12.92 4.69
C PRO A 79 -3.94 13.04 3.19
N ASP A 80 -4.98 12.33 2.74
CA ASP A 80 -5.53 12.46 1.39
C ASP A 80 -5.91 13.91 1.06
N ARG A 81 -6.60 14.58 1.96
CA ARG A 81 -6.94 16.00 1.80
C ARG A 81 -6.21 16.82 2.83
N MET A 82 -5.24 17.58 2.38
CA MET A 82 -4.55 18.54 3.21
C MET A 82 -5.02 19.96 2.84
N HIS A 83 -5.66 20.61 3.76
CA HIS A 83 -5.89 22.05 3.69
C HIS A 83 -4.59 22.74 4.14
N LEU A 84 -3.69 23.00 3.18
CA LEU A 84 -2.54 23.87 3.44
C LEU A 84 -3.07 25.28 3.72
N THR A 85 -3.26 25.56 4.99
CA THR A 85 -3.99 26.70 5.50
C THR A 85 -3.25 28.03 5.31
N GLY A 86 -4.01 29.07 5.05
CA GLY A 86 -3.60 30.46 4.97
C GLY A 86 -3.44 30.97 3.56
N GLY A 87 -4.35 31.84 3.12
CA GLY A 87 -4.50 32.37 1.75
C GLY A 87 -3.29 33.04 1.08
N GLY A 88 -2.10 32.89 1.63
CA GLY A 88 -0.86 33.45 1.13
C GLY A 88 0.38 32.58 1.41
N ALA A 89 0.23 31.37 1.96
CA ALA A 89 1.36 30.53 2.31
C ALA A 89 2.14 30.11 1.05
N THR A 90 3.48 30.29 1.09
CA THR A 90 4.41 29.76 0.13
C THR A 90 4.92 28.38 0.57
N ILE A 91 5.53 27.62 -0.32
CA ILE A 91 6.19 26.34 0.01
C ILE A 91 7.24 26.56 1.13
N GLU A 92 8.03 27.64 1.04
CA GLU A 92 9.02 28.01 2.05
C GLU A 92 8.39 28.24 3.43
N ARG A 93 7.24 28.94 3.49
CA ARG A 93 6.52 29.14 4.74
C ARG A 93 6.01 27.83 5.34
N MET A 94 5.59 26.89 4.49
CA MET A 94 5.22 25.55 4.93
C MET A 94 6.43 24.78 5.45
N ALA A 95 7.59 24.86 4.79
CA ALA A 95 8.82 24.23 5.26
C ALA A 95 9.23 24.76 6.64
N ASN A 96 9.16 26.08 6.86
CA ASN A 96 9.42 26.69 8.17
C ASN A 96 8.43 26.19 9.24
N PHE A 97 7.16 26.03 8.91
CA PHE A 97 6.17 25.47 9.83
C PHE A 97 6.52 24.01 10.18
N TYR A 98 6.85 23.17 9.21
CA TYR A 98 7.26 21.81 9.49
C TYR A 98 8.54 21.76 10.35
N ALA A 99 9.52 22.62 10.07
CA ALA A 99 10.74 22.72 10.88
C ALA A 99 10.47 23.13 12.35
N SER A 100 9.41 23.89 12.61
CA SER A 100 9.01 24.21 13.99
C SER A 100 8.35 23.04 14.73
N CYS A 101 7.78 22.07 13.99
CA CYS A 101 7.11 20.90 14.56
C CYS A 101 8.03 19.67 14.65
N TYR A 102 8.99 19.54 13.72
CA TYR A 102 9.86 18.38 13.58
C TYR A 102 11.32 18.75 13.81
N PRO A 103 11.92 18.36 14.95
CA PRO A 103 13.28 18.78 15.31
C PRO A 103 14.37 18.30 14.34
N LYS A 104 14.13 17.20 13.61
CA LYS A 104 15.05 16.63 12.61
C LYS A 104 14.82 17.17 11.19
N PHE A 105 13.98 18.21 11.00
CA PHE A 105 13.69 18.75 9.68
C PHE A 105 14.96 19.27 9.00
N SER A 106 15.21 18.85 7.76
CA SER A 106 16.36 19.28 6.96
C SER A 106 15.92 20.20 5.82
N PHE A 107 16.33 21.47 5.89
CA PHE A 107 16.14 22.43 4.81
C PHE A 107 16.94 22.05 3.57
N GLU A 108 18.15 21.51 3.74
CA GLU A 108 18.99 21.06 2.63
C GLU A 108 18.29 19.93 1.83
N LYS A 109 17.76 18.91 2.54
CA LYS A 109 16.99 17.83 1.94
C LYS A 109 15.72 18.37 1.26
N CYS A 110 15.02 19.29 1.91
CA CYS A 110 13.83 19.93 1.35
C CYS A 110 14.15 20.62 0.02
N ASP A 111 15.23 21.39 -0.04
CA ASP A 111 15.68 22.10 -1.24
C ASP A 111 16.07 21.15 -2.37
N ALA A 112 16.82 20.10 -2.05
CA ALA A 112 17.18 19.08 -3.01
C ALA A 112 15.94 18.38 -3.59
N LEU A 113 14.97 18.01 -2.74
CA LEU A 113 13.73 17.36 -3.18
C LEU A 113 12.84 18.30 -4.00
N LEU A 114 12.72 19.59 -3.64
CA LEU A 114 12.00 20.59 -4.43
C LEU A 114 12.62 20.74 -5.82
N ASN A 115 13.94 20.72 -5.93
CA ASN A 115 14.64 20.81 -7.22
C ASN A 115 14.34 19.58 -8.10
N ILE A 116 14.25 18.37 -7.53
CA ILE A 116 13.88 17.15 -8.27
C ILE A 116 12.49 17.30 -8.90
N PHE A 117 11.52 17.85 -8.17
CA PHE A 117 10.17 18.10 -8.68
C PHE A 117 10.02 19.43 -9.45
N LYS A 118 11.12 20.20 -9.60
CA LYS A 118 11.13 21.54 -10.25
C LYS A 118 10.12 22.51 -9.62
N LEU A 119 10.03 22.50 -8.30
CA LEU A 119 9.13 23.35 -7.52
C LEU A 119 9.90 24.53 -6.91
N GLU A 120 9.40 25.74 -7.13
CA GLU A 120 10.00 26.97 -6.60
C GLU A 120 9.48 27.23 -5.17
N LYS A 121 10.38 27.42 -4.18
CA LYS A 121 10.05 27.68 -2.76
C LYS A 121 9.08 28.84 -2.57
N LYS A 122 9.24 29.92 -3.35
CA LYS A 122 8.43 31.14 -3.22
C LYS A 122 7.05 31.03 -3.83
N ARG A 123 6.76 29.91 -4.52
CA ARG A 123 5.44 29.68 -5.13
C ARG A 123 4.37 29.54 -4.07
N ARG A 124 3.23 30.21 -4.30
CA ARG A 124 2.08 30.18 -3.38
C ARG A 124 1.37 28.84 -3.50
N VAL A 125 1.09 28.18 -2.38
CA VAL A 125 0.44 26.86 -2.35
C VAL A 125 -0.91 26.85 -3.06
N ARG A 126 -1.69 27.93 -2.94
CA ARG A 126 -2.99 28.05 -3.63
C ARG A 126 -2.92 28.07 -5.16
N SER A 127 -1.74 28.33 -5.74
CA SER A 127 -1.53 28.32 -7.19
C SER A 127 -1.05 26.97 -7.73
N LEU A 128 -0.90 25.98 -6.86
CA LEU A 128 -0.45 24.63 -7.22
C LEU A 128 -1.64 23.80 -7.72
N SER A 129 -1.39 22.96 -8.71
CA SER A 129 -2.34 21.88 -9.06
C SER A 129 -2.43 20.84 -7.94
N LYS A 130 -3.47 19.98 -7.97
CA LYS A 130 -3.61 18.86 -7.01
C LYS A 130 -2.34 18.02 -6.96
N GLY A 131 -1.80 17.63 -8.11
CA GLY A 131 -0.57 16.85 -8.19
C GLY A 131 0.65 17.57 -7.61
N MET A 132 0.81 18.87 -7.89
CA MET A 132 1.91 19.66 -7.29
C MET A 132 1.77 19.79 -5.76
N VAL A 133 0.55 19.90 -5.24
CA VAL A 133 0.33 19.88 -3.80
C VAL A 133 0.80 18.55 -3.20
N ARG A 134 0.51 17.42 -3.85
CA ARG A 134 1.00 16.08 -3.44
C ARG A 134 2.53 16.01 -3.45
N GLN A 135 3.17 16.55 -4.49
CA GLN A 135 4.64 16.61 -4.55
C GLN A 135 5.21 17.41 -3.37
N VAL A 136 4.64 18.58 -3.07
CA VAL A 136 5.06 19.40 -1.91
C VAL A 136 4.85 18.65 -0.60
N GLN A 137 3.71 17.98 -0.41
CA GLN A 137 3.43 17.18 0.78
C GLN A 137 4.49 16.07 0.97
N THR A 138 4.81 15.35 -0.10
CA THR A 138 5.85 14.30 -0.08
C THR A 138 7.23 14.88 0.28
N VAL A 139 7.60 16.01 -0.33
CA VAL A 139 8.85 16.71 -0.04
C VAL A 139 8.93 17.09 1.44
N LEU A 140 7.91 17.76 1.96
CA LEU A 140 7.88 18.21 3.35
C LEU A 140 7.94 17.02 4.32
N ALA A 141 7.20 15.95 4.05
CA ALA A 141 7.18 14.75 4.89
C ALA A 141 8.55 14.08 4.95
N LEU A 142 9.20 13.86 3.80
CA LEU A 142 10.54 13.26 3.73
C LEU A 142 11.60 14.14 4.38
N SER A 143 11.43 15.47 4.30
CA SER A 143 12.37 16.43 4.90
C SER A 143 12.31 16.46 6.43
N CYS A 144 11.26 15.91 7.05
CA CYS A 144 11.15 15.81 8.51
C CYS A 144 12.13 14.79 9.10
N ASN A 145 12.70 13.87 8.31
CA ASN A 145 13.55 12.77 8.78
C ASN A 145 12.91 12.01 9.96
N ALA A 146 11.60 11.78 9.84
CA ALA A 146 10.84 11.07 10.86
C ALA A 146 11.05 9.56 10.76
N ASP A 147 10.94 8.88 11.89
CA ASP A 147 11.11 7.43 11.95
C ASP A 147 9.93 6.69 11.30
N ILE A 148 8.76 7.35 11.22
CA ILE A 148 7.53 6.79 10.66
C ILE A 148 6.88 7.80 9.71
N LEU A 149 6.55 7.32 8.51
CA LEU A 149 5.88 8.09 7.48
C LEU A 149 4.55 7.41 7.13
N LEU A 150 3.46 8.11 7.31
CA LEU A 150 2.11 7.66 6.98
C LEU A 150 1.58 8.46 5.80
N PHE A 151 1.33 7.81 4.67
CA PHE A 151 0.86 8.44 3.44
C PHE A 151 -0.52 7.91 3.05
N ASP A 152 -1.54 8.76 3.16
CA ASP A 152 -2.92 8.41 2.82
C ASP A 152 -3.24 8.85 1.39
N GLU A 153 -3.44 7.87 0.46
CA GLU A 153 -3.74 8.08 -0.96
C GLU A 153 -2.75 9.05 -1.66
N THR A 154 -1.48 8.98 -1.30
CA THR A 154 -0.46 9.98 -1.70
C THR A 154 -0.18 10.00 -3.21
N PHE A 155 -0.33 8.86 -3.88
CA PHE A 155 -0.08 8.76 -5.32
C PHE A 155 -1.27 9.23 -6.18
N ASP A 156 -2.45 9.41 -5.57
CA ASP A 156 -3.63 9.89 -6.29
C ASP A 156 -3.44 11.32 -6.81
N GLY A 157 -3.73 11.51 -8.09
CA GLY A 157 -3.58 12.80 -8.78
C GLY A 157 -2.15 13.18 -9.17
N LEU A 158 -1.15 12.33 -8.96
CA LEU A 158 0.17 12.47 -9.55
C LEU A 158 0.18 11.91 -10.98
N ASP A 159 0.86 12.63 -11.89
CA ASP A 159 1.19 12.05 -13.18
C ASP A 159 2.17 10.88 -13.06
N PRO A 160 2.31 9.99 -14.06
CA PRO A 160 3.15 8.79 -13.96
C PRO A 160 4.63 9.10 -13.63
N ILE A 161 5.17 10.22 -14.10
CA ILE A 161 6.57 10.59 -13.85
C ILE A 161 6.74 11.02 -12.39
N ALA A 162 5.89 11.93 -11.92
CA ALA A 162 5.92 12.41 -10.53
C ALA A 162 5.65 11.28 -9.54
N ARG A 163 4.75 10.34 -9.87
CA ARG A 163 4.48 9.13 -9.08
C ARG A 163 5.73 8.25 -8.94
N ASN A 164 6.41 7.95 -10.04
CA ASN A 164 7.65 7.16 -10.00
C ASN A 164 8.77 7.85 -9.21
N ILE A 165 8.88 9.17 -9.33
CA ILE A 165 9.83 9.94 -8.53
C ILE A 165 9.48 9.82 -7.04
N ALA A 166 8.21 10.04 -6.65
CA ALA A 166 7.76 9.93 -5.27
C ALA A 166 8.04 8.53 -4.68
N LYS A 167 7.71 7.46 -5.41
CA LYS A 167 8.01 6.07 -5.01
C LYS A 167 9.50 5.86 -4.73
N ARG A 168 10.36 6.29 -5.66
CA ARG A 168 11.83 6.16 -5.50
C ARG A 168 12.36 6.95 -4.32
N LEU A 169 11.82 8.15 -4.07
CA LEU A 169 12.24 8.97 -2.93
C LEU A 169 11.81 8.35 -1.60
N ILE A 170 10.62 7.79 -1.51
CA ILE A 170 10.11 7.06 -0.33
C ILE A 170 10.97 5.82 -0.08
N TYR A 171 11.23 5.02 -1.12
CA TYR A 171 12.09 3.84 -1.02
C TYR A 171 13.50 4.18 -0.57
N ARG A 172 14.09 5.24 -1.16
CA ARG A 172 15.41 5.73 -0.76
C ARG A 172 15.44 6.20 0.70
N ASP A 173 14.42 6.90 1.15
CA ASP A 173 14.31 7.35 2.53
C ASP A 173 14.30 6.16 3.51
N MET A 174 13.56 5.11 3.18
CA MET A 174 13.56 3.86 3.95
C MET A 174 14.94 3.21 3.98
N CYS A 175 15.63 3.13 2.84
CA CYS A 175 16.97 2.53 2.75
C CYS A 175 18.04 3.35 3.49
N ASP A 176 18.03 4.68 3.31
CA ASP A 176 19.10 5.56 3.81
C ASP A 176 18.92 5.91 5.30
N PHE A 177 17.69 6.03 5.78
CA PHE A 177 17.37 6.48 7.15
C PHE A 177 16.67 5.42 8.00
N GLY A 178 16.30 4.27 7.43
CA GLY A 178 15.59 3.20 8.14
C GLY A 178 14.17 3.59 8.53
N SER A 179 13.53 4.52 7.80
CA SER A 179 12.16 4.95 8.06
C SER A 179 11.18 3.79 7.84
N THR A 180 10.13 3.75 8.62
CA THR A 180 9.01 2.81 8.46
C THR A 180 7.87 3.53 7.77
N VAL A 181 7.37 2.99 6.69
CA VAL A 181 6.37 3.67 5.85
C VAL A 181 5.09 2.87 5.77
N ILE A 182 3.94 3.54 5.93
CA ILE A 182 2.64 2.98 5.57
C ILE A 182 2.08 3.81 4.41
N LEU A 183 1.75 3.13 3.32
CA LEU A 183 1.11 3.72 2.14
C LEU A 183 -0.31 3.17 2.01
N THR A 184 -1.30 4.03 1.84
CA THR A 184 -2.65 3.58 1.46
C THR A 184 -2.92 3.85 -0.01
N SER A 185 -3.65 2.95 -0.66
CA SER A 185 -4.18 3.12 -2.01
C SER A 185 -5.45 2.31 -2.20
N HIS A 186 -6.27 2.72 -3.16
CA HIS A 186 -7.37 1.90 -3.68
C HIS A 186 -6.93 1.02 -4.86
N SER A 187 -5.68 1.15 -5.34
CA SER A 187 -5.11 0.38 -6.43
C SER A 187 -3.90 -0.42 -5.95
N LEU A 188 -3.97 -1.73 -6.10
CA LEU A 188 -2.86 -2.65 -5.81
C LEU A 188 -1.62 -2.37 -6.67
N ARG A 189 -1.82 -2.09 -7.97
CA ARG A 189 -0.73 -1.79 -8.91
C ARG A 189 0.13 -0.61 -8.47
N GLU A 190 -0.49 0.37 -7.78
CA GLU A 190 0.26 1.52 -7.30
C GLU A 190 1.28 1.17 -6.22
N LEU A 191 1.02 0.13 -5.45
CA LEU A 191 1.84 -0.28 -4.31
C LEU A 191 2.77 -1.45 -4.64
N GLU A 192 2.48 -2.23 -5.68
CA GLU A 192 3.19 -3.48 -6.03
C GLU A 192 4.71 -3.33 -6.11
N ASP A 193 5.19 -2.24 -6.75
CA ASP A 193 6.62 -1.99 -6.93
C ASP A 193 7.29 -1.28 -5.74
N THR A 194 6.54 -1.00 -4.66
CA THR A 194 7.02 -0.12 -3.60
C THR A 194 6.97 -0.79 -2.23
N CYS A 195 6.00 -1.68 -2.00
CA CYS A 195 5.75 -2.25 -0.67
C CYS A 195 6.33 -3.65 -0.54
N ASP A 196 6.88 -3.93 0.64
CA ASP A 196 7.38 -5.27 1.01
C ASP A 196 6.24 -6.17 1.49
N ARG A 197 5.25 -5.56 2.15
CA ARG A 197 4.12 -6.21 2.81
C ARG A 197 2.82 -5.51 2.50
N PHE A 198 1.74 -6.27 2.50
CA PHE A 198 0.40 -5.76 2.24
C PHE A 198 -0.61 -6.24 3.24
N ALA A 199 -1.59 -5.39 3.51
CA ALA A 199 -2.86 -5.81 4.07
C ALA A 199 -4.01 -5.26 3.23
N MET A 200 -5.06 -6.05 3.09
CA MET A 200 -6.29 -5.61 2.45
C MET A 200 -7.37 -5.34 3.49
N LEU A 201 -7.88 -4.13 3.47
CA LEU A 201 -8.98 -3.68 4.30
C LEU A 201 -10.28 -3.71 3.48
N TYR A 202 -11.27 -4.46 3.96
CA TYR A 202 -12.59 -4.53 3.37
C TYR A 202 -13.66 -4.42 4.45
N GLN A 203 -14.59 -3.48 4.30
CA GLN A 203 -15.67 -3.22 5.28
C GLN A 203 -15.17 -3.15 6.74
N GLY A 204 -14.07 -2.45 6.96
CA GLY A 204 -13.48 -2.24 8.27
C GLY A 204 -12.68 -3.42 8.84
N LYS A 205 -12.48 -4.51 8.10
CA LYS A 205 -11.73 -5.70 8.52
C LYS A 205 -10.51 -5.94 7.66
N ILE A 206 -9.43 -6.46 8.24
CA ILE A 206 -8.34 -7.04 7.46
C ILE A 206 -8.80 -8.41 6.96
N VAL A 207 -8.95 -8.53 5.66
CA VAL A 207 -9.36 -9.79 5.00
C VAL A 207 -8.18 -10.57 4.45
N PHE A 208 -7.05 -9.89 4.23
CA PHE A 208 -5.82 -10.51 3.77
C PHE A 208 -4.61 -9.72 4.30
N GLN A 209 -3.57 -10.44 4.72
CA GLN A 209 -2.28 -9.87 5.11
C GLN A 209 -1.18 -10.87 4.81
N ASN A 210 -0.17 -10.46 4.02
CA ASN A 210 0.98 -11.30 3.71
C ASN A 210 2.20 -10.47 3.26
N ASP A 211 3.37 -11.11 3.35
CA ASP A 211 4.56 -10.67 2.62
C ASP A 211 4.34 -10.95 1.13
N LEU A 212 4.72 -10.00 0.29
CA LEU A 212 4.53 -10.12 -1.15
C LEU A 212 5.24 -11.35 -1.74
N ALA A 213 6.45 -11.62 -1.25
CA ALA A 213 7.23 -12.76 -1.68
C ALA A 213 6.54 -14.10 -1.36
N ASP A 214 6.00 -14.22 -0.14
CA ASP A 214 5.31 -15.44 0.31
C ASP A 214 4.01 -15.66 -0.46
N ALA A 215 3.22 -14.59 -0.67
CA ALA A 215 1.97 -14.69 -1.42
C ALA A 215 2.19 -15.13 -2.88
N LYS A 216 3.29 -14.69 -3.51
CA LYS A 216 3.65 -15.08 -4.88
C LYS A 216 4.32 -16.44 -4.98
N SER A 217 4.93 -16.97 -3.92
CA SER A 217 5.73 -18.20 -3.98
C SER A 217 4.92 -19.47 -4.14
N GLN A 218 3.65 -19.46 -3.77
CA GLN A 218 2.76 -20.63 -3.79
C GLN A 218 1.74 -20.61 -4.94
N LEU A 219 1.72 -19.54 -5.73
CA LEU A 219 0.74 -19.35 -6.79
C LEU A 219 1.46 -19.21 -8.13
N PHE A 220 1.01 -19.96 -9.14
CA PHE A 220 1.61 -19.96 -10.48
C PHE A 220 0.54 -19.76 -11.54
N LYS A 221 0.80 -18.83 -12.45
CA LYS A 221 0.03 -18.65 -13.67
C LYS A 221 0.77 -19.32 -14.81
N VAL A 222 0.13 -20.26 -15.48
CA VAL A 222 0.72 -20.99 -16.58
C VAL A 222 -0.11 -20.78 -17.83
N GLN A 223 0.57 -20.42 -18.93
CA GLN A 223 0.00 -20.38 -20.26
C GLN A 223 0.29 -21.69 -20.96
N LEU A 224 -0.74 -22.33 -21.49
CA LEU A 224 -0.69 -23.65 -22.08
C LEU A 224 -1.35 -23.66 -23.46
N ALA A 225 -0.80 -24.45 -24.38
CA ALA A 225 -1.48 -24.81 -25.61
C ALA A 225 -1.47 -26.32 -25.78
N PHE A 226 -2.55 -26.90 -26.27
CA PHE A 226 -2.69 -28.34 -26.47
C PHE A 226 -3.17 -28.66 -27.89
N ALA A 227 -2.76 -29.82 -28.42
CA ALA A 227 -3.28 -30.34 -29.69
C ALA A 227 -4.74 -30.87 -29.57
N ARG A 228 -5.19 -31.11 -28.34
CA ARG A 228 -6.54 -31.60 -28.00
C ARG A 228 -7.35 -30.57 -27.25
N LYS A 229 -8.64 -30.76 -27.18
CA LYS A 229 -9.48 -30.00 -26.28
C LYS A 229 -9.17 -30.43 -24.83
N VAL A 230 -8.96 -29.45 -23.96
CA VAL A 230 -8.74 -29.63 -22.53
C VAL A 230 -9.82 -28.91 -21.76
N THR A 231 -10.14 -29.44 -20.58
CA THR A 231 -11.15 -28.97 -19.65
C THR A 231 -10.56 -28.88 -18.25
N PRO A 232 -11.18 -28.24 -17.27
CA PRO A 232 -10.68 -28.21 -15.91
C PRO A 232 -10.45 -29.59 -15.29
N GLU A 233 -11.21 -30.60 -15.69
CA GLU A 233 -11.09 -31.97 -15.20
C GLU A 233 -9.75 -32.64 -15.58
N ASP A 234 -9.08 -32.18 -16.62
CA ASP A 234 -7.75 -32.68 -17.00
C ASP A 234 -6.69 -32.29 -15.97
N PHE A 235 -6.94 -31.25 -15.12
CA PHE A 235 -6.01 -30.70 -14.14
C PHE A 235 -6.27 -31.19 -12.71
N LYS A 236 -6.95 -32.30 -12.50
CA LYS A 236 -7.32 -32.87 -11.19
C LYS A 236 -6.14 -33.18 -10.26
N ASP A 237 -4.93 -33.37 -10.83
CA ASP A 237 -3.71 -33.70 -10.08
C ASP A 237 -2.96 -32.46 -9.57
N VAL A 238 -3.45 -31.25 -9.92
CA VAL A 238 -2.97 -29.97 -9.40
C VAL A 238 -4.11 -29.23 -8.70
N GLU A 239 -3.78 -28.40 -7.74
CA GLU A 239 -4.77 -27.52 -7.11
C GLU A 239 -5.09 -26.37 -8.07
N LEU A 240 -6.07 -26.63 -8.95
CA LEU A 240 -6.50 -25.69 -9.99
C LEU A 240 -7.40 -24.62 -9.35
N LEU A 241 -6.99 -23.40 -9.48
CA LEU A 241 -7.65 -22.24 -8.87
C LEU A 241 -8.49 -21.45 -9.89
N SER A 242 -8.00 -21.34 -11.11
CA SER A 242 -8.71 -20.70 -12.21
C SER A 242 -8.33 -21.37 -13.51
N PHE A 243 -9.30 -21.44 -14.41
CA PHE A 243 -9.14 -21.97 -15.77
C PHE A 243 -9.81 -21.01 -16.75
N THR A 244 -9.01 -20.40 -17.62
CA THR A 244 -9.53 -19.47 -18.63
C THR A 244 -9.02 -19.91 -20.01
N LYS A 245 -9.92 -20.00 -20.98
CA LYS A 245 -9.58 -20.37 -22.36
C LYS A 245 -9.79 -19.19 -23.30
N GLN A 246 -8.75 -18.86 -24.06
CA GLN A 246 -8.78 -17.84 -25.10
C GLN A 246 -8.31 -18.44 -26.42
N GLY A 247 -9.24 -18.81 -27.27
CA GLY A 247 -8.93 -19.52 -28.53
C GLY A 247 -8.31 -20.89 -28.28
N SER A 248 -7.07 -21.09 -28.75
CA SER A 248 -6.26 -22.33 -28.56
C SER A 248 -5.40 -22.29 -27.28
N ILE A 249 -5.35 -21.14 -26.60
CA ILE A 249 -4.52 -20.95 -25.41
C ILE A 249 -5.38 -21.12 -24.17
N VAL A 250 -4.82 -21.81 -23.18
CA VAL A 250 -5.41 -22.00 -21.86
C VAL A 250 -4.50 -21.34 -20.82
N TYR A 251 -5.10 -20.51 -19.98
CA TYR A 251 -4.43 -19.94 -18.81
C TYR A 251 -4.97 -20.65 -17.59
N VAL A 252 -4.07 -21.21 -16.80
CA VAL A 252 -4.39 -21.83 -15.52
C VAL A 252 -3.68 -21.09 -14.40
N LEU A 253 -4.38 -20.88 -13.31
CA LEU A 253 -3.82 -20.46 -12.04
C LEU A 253 -3.85 -21.67 -11.11
N VAL A 254 -2.71 -22.04 -10.57
CA VAL A 254 -2.55 -23.22 -9.73
C VAL A 254 -1.80 -22.88 -8.44
N ARG A 255 -2.12 -23.61 -7.35
CA ARG A 255 -1.41 -23.53 -6.10
C ARG A 255 -0.53 -24.76 -5.91
N GLY A 256 0.66 -24.58 -5.32
CA GLY A 256 1.57 -25.66 -4.99
C GLY A 256 3.03 -25.25 -5.06
N GLU A 257 3.91 -26.21 -4.94
CA GLU A 257 5.34 -26.00 -5.17
C GLU A 257 5.65 -25.98 -6.69
N ALA A 258 6.52 -25.03 -7.11
CA ALA A 258 6.78 -24.79 -8.53
C ALA A 258 7.24 -26.04 -9.28
N ALA A 259 8.22 -26.77 -8.75
CA ALA A 259 8.79 -27.95 -9.39
C ALA A 259 7.77 -29.09 -9.53
N GLU A 260 7.03 -29.37 -8.46
CA GLU A 260 6.01 -30.44 -8.46
C GLU A 260 4.84 -30.10 -9.38
N THR A 261 4.36 -28.86 -9.32
CA THR A 261 3.23 -28.38 -10.13
C THR A 261 3.58 -28.37 -11.60
N SER A 262 4.80 -27.91 -11.97
CA SER A 262 5.28 -27.96 -13.35
C SER A 262 5.34 -29.37 -13.88
N ALA A 263 5.91 -30.35 -13.14
CA ALA A 263 6.00 -31.73 -13.53
C ALA A 263 4.61 -32.37 -13.80
N LYS A 264 3.61 -32.05 -12.93
CA LYS A 264 2.23 -32.53 -13.14
C LYS A 264 1.57 -31.95 -14.38
N ILE A 265 1.82 -30.67 -14.68
CA ILE A 265 1.29 -30.00 -15.88
C ILE A 265 2.01 -30.56 -17.15
N GLU A 266 3.33 -30.75 -17.11
CA GLU A 266 4.09 -31.32 -18.21
C GLU A 266 3.61 -32.75 -18.56
N ALA A 267 3.16 -33.54 -17.57
CA ALA A 267 2.60 -34.86 -17.79
C ALA A 267 1.34 -34.85 -18.67
N LEU A 268 0.63 -33.72 -18.76
CA LEU A 268 -0.51 -33.52 -19.67
C LEU A 268 -0.08 -33.33 -21.13
N LYS A 269 1.23 -33.22 -21.40
CA LYS A 269 1.86 -33.06 -22.72
C LYS A 269 1.34 -31.84 -23.48
N PRO A 270 1.45 -30.61 -22.90
CA PRO A 270 1.15 -29.39 -23.65
C PRO A 270 2.15 -29.21 -24.81
N LEU A 271 1.71 -28.56 -25.90
CA LEU A 271 2.59 -28.13 -27.00
C LEU A 271 3.43 -26.92 -26.61
N ILE A 272 2.85 -26.05 -25.76
CA ILE A 272 3.48 -24.84 -25.19
C ILE A 272 3.15 -24.83 -23.72
N MET A 273 4.15 -24.53 -22.90
CA MET A 273 4.02 -24.28 -21.48
C MET A 273 4.93 -23.12 -21.06
N ASP A 274 4.36 -22.01 -20.73
CA ASP A 274 5.08 -20.82 -20.26
C ASP A 274 4.57 -20.39 -18.87
N MET A 275 5.50 -20.21 -17.94
CA MET A 275 5.20 -19.63 -16.62
C MET A 275 5.12 -18.12 -16.77
N LEU A 276 3.96 -17.55 -16.44
CA LEU A 276 3.73 -16.11 -16.48
C LEU A 276 3.91 -15.48 -15.11
N PRO A 277 4.44 -14.26 -15.05
CA PRO A 277 4.47 -13.52 -13.79
C PRO A 277 3.05 -13.26 -13.30
N LEU A 278 2.82 -13.51 -12.00
CA LEU A 278 1.54 -13.26 -11.37
C LEU A 278 1.49 -11.80 -10.88
N SER A 279 0.45 -11.08 -11.27
CA SER A 279 0.19 -9.77 -10.70
C SER A 279 -0.37 -9.88 -9.28
N ILE A 280 -0.10 -8.89 -8.45
CA ILE A 280 -0.71 -8.83 -7.10
C ILE A 280 -2.24 -8.83 -7.18
N GLU A 281 -2.82 -8.18 -8.17
CA GLU A 281 -4.28 -8.18 -8.36
C GLU A 281 -4.83 -9.59 -8.56
N GLU A 282 -4.14 -10.44 -9.31
CA GLU A 282 -4.55 -11.84 -9.51
C GLU A 282 -4.42 -12.65 -8.21
N VAL A 283 -3.33 -12.46 -7.46
CA VAL A 283 -3.15 -13.10 -6.14
C VAL A 283 -4.28 -12.71 -5.20
N PHE A 284 -4.56 -11.42 -5.08
CA PHE A 284 -5.60 -10.92 -4.18
C PHE A 284 -7.01 -11.34 -4.61
N THR A 285 -7.33 -11.23 -5.91
CA THR A 285 -8.61 -11.68 -6.45
C THR A 285 -8.85 -13.12 -6.05
N TYR A 286 -7.81 -13.91 -6.11
CA TYR A 286 -7.89 -15.32 -5.83
C TYR A 286 -8.03 -15.60 -4.33
N GLU A 287 -7.15 -15.03 -3.50
CA GLU A 287 -7.19 -15.21 -2.04
C GLU A 287 -8.55 -14.77 -1.45
N LEU A 288 -9.12 -13.66 -1.93
CA LEU A 288 -10.43 -13.20 -1.49
C LEU A 288 -11.57 -14.12 -1.96
N SER A 289 -11.49 -14.65 -3.18
CA SER A 289 -12.48 -15.62 -3.66
C SER A 289 -12.46 -16.88 -2.82
N SER A 290 -11.27 -17.34 -2.38
CA SER A 290 -11.13 -18.51 -1.49
C SER A 290 -11.73 -18.28 -0.09
N LEU A 291 -11.77 -17.02 0.35
CA LEU A 291 -12.41 -16.59 1.59
C LEU A 291 -13.92 -16.33 1.45
N GLY A 292 -14.49 -16.59 0.26
CA GLY A 292 -15.93 -16.42 -0.02
C GLY A 292 -16.35 -14.99 -0.39
N TYR A 293 -15.38 -14.09 -0.67
CA TYR A 293 -15.69 -12.74 -1.14
C TYR A 293 -15.94 -12.74 -2.65
N ASN A 294 -17.04 -12.15 -3.09
CA ASN A 294 -17.38 -12.04 -4.49
C ASN A 294 -16.88 -10.73 -5.08
N PHE A 295 -15.94 -10.79 -6.04
CA PHE A 295 -15.33 -9.60 -6.65
C PHE A 295 -16.27 -8.75 -7.49
N ASP A 296 -17.35 -9.31 -7.99
CA ASP A 296 -18.35 -8.56 -8.76
C ASP A 296 -19.09 -7.52 -7.89
N GLU A 297 -19.03 -7.68 -6.56
CA GLU A 297 -19.58 -6.73 -5.58
C GLU A 297 -18.57 -5.65 -5.13
N ILE A 298 -17.29 -5.77 -5.52
CA ILE A 298 -16.20 -4.89 -5.08
C ILE A 298 -15.84 -3.81 -6.12
N LYS A 299 -16.49 -3.83 -7.29
CA LYS A 299 -16.29 -2.84 -8.36
C LYS A 299 -16.98 -1.52 -8.09
#